data_52032feb5a7df5a04097b6ddb5218ec3
#
_entry.id   52032feb5a7df5a04097b6ddb5218ec3
#
_cell.length_a   1.000
_cell.length_b   1.000
_cell.length_c   1.000
_cell.angle_alpha   90.00
_cell.angle_beta   90.00
_cell.angle_gamma   90.00
#
_symmetry.space_group_name_H-M   'P 1'
#
loop_
_entity.id
_entity.type
_entity.pdbx_description
1 polymer ?
#
loop_
_entity_poly.entity_id
_entity_poly.type
_entity_poly.pdbx_seq_one_letter_code
_entity_poly.pdbx_strand_id
1 'polypeptide(L)'
;MGAVVEQIQQTYDLQVNGYYSRLHMLEDFLTQEGVRSIELDRNKKFFEAWQKESESTLIFLQENGKAITTDGTKLRVDMPSKCLLDLRNGYNIGKLVSLDYNQKKKDGYLVAIPCQGYTINGETYTAIGTLYDYSKLDSMLSVKSYNGNAYLFMLD
;
A
#
# COMPACT_ATOMS: atom_id res chain seq x y z
N MET A 1 19.39 -20.76 15.21
CA MET A 1 19.25 -19.31 14.91
C MET A 1 18.75 -19.08 13.50
N GLY A 2 19.39 -19.65 12.48
CA GLY A 2 19.00 -19.45 11.09
C GLY A 2 17.57 -19.90 10.77
N ALA A 3 17.15 -21.05 11.29
CA ALA A 3 15.83 -21.59 10.99
C ALA A 3 14.68 -20.68 11.45
N VAL A 4 14.81 -20.06 12.63
CA VAL A 4 13.78 -19.16 13.15
C VAL A 4 13.71 -17.90 12.30
N VAL A 5 14.85 -17.33 11.94
CA VAL A 5 14.90 -16.13 11.09
C VAL A 5 14.31 -16.43 9.71
N GLU A 6 14.62 -17.59 9.14
CA GLU A 6 14.08 -18.01 7.85
C GLU A 6 12.56 -18.15 7.89
N GLN A 7 12.02 -18.73 8.96
CA GLN A 7 10.56 -18.86 9.11
C GLN A 7 9.86 -17.50 9.19
N ILE A 8 10.45 -16.57 9.93
CA ILE A 8 9.91 -15.22 10.06
C ILE A 8 9.97 -14.51 8.70
N GLN A 9 11.07 -14.64 7.99
CA GLN A 9 11.24 -14.06 6.66
C GLN A 9 10.22 -14.61 5.68
N GLN A 10 10.00 -15.91 5.66
CA GLN A 10 9.02 -16.54 4.80
C GLN A 10 7.61 -16.07 5.10
N THR A 11 7.27 -15.93 6.39
CA THR A 11 5.96 -15.43 6.79
C THR A 11 5.75 -13.99 6.31
N TYR A 12 6.76 -13.15 6.44
CA TYR A 12 6.73 -11.77 5.96
C TYR A 12 6.53 -11.73 4.44
N ASP A 13 7.33 -12.50 3.70
CA ASP A 13 7.26 -12.54 2.24
C ASP A 13 5.90 -13.00 1.75
N LEU A 14 5.31 -14.02 2.39
CA LEU A 14 3.98 -14.50 2.04
C LEU A 14 2.92 -13.42 2.27
N GLN A 15 3.03 -12.65 3.34
CA GLN A 15 2.08 -11.59 3.62
C GLN A 15 2.19 -10.44 2.63
N VAL A 16 3.40 -10.01 2.33
CA VAL A 16 3.63 -8.94 1.36
C VAL A 16 3.14 -9.36 -0.02
N ASN A 17 3.43 -10.59 -0.43
CA ASN A 17 2.94 -11.13 -1.70
C ASN A 17 1.41 -11.19 -1.73
N GLY A 18 0.78 -11.51 -0.61
CA GLY A 18 -0.67 -11.48 -0.47
C GLY A 18 -1.24 -10.08 -0.68
N TYR A 19 -0.57 -9.06 -0.16
CA TYR A 19 -0.98 -7.67 -0.35
C TYR A 19 -0.87 -7.27 -1.82
N TYR A 20 0.22 -7.62 -2.49
CA TYR A 20 0.37 -7.36 -3.93
C TYR A 20 -0.71 -8.06 -4.74
N SER A 21 -1.02 -9.31 -4.41
CA SER A 21 -2.06 -10.07 -5.10
C SER A 21 -3.42 -9.40 -4.99
N ARG A 22 -3.77 -8.87 -3.83
CA ARG A 22 -5.03 -8.16 -3.63
C ARG A 22 -5.11 -6.91 -4.48
N LEU A 23 -4.02 -6.15 -4.56
CA LEU A 23 -3.97 -4.96 -5.39
C LEU A 23 -4.08 -5.30 -6.88
N HIS A 24 -3.42 -6.36 -7.32
CA HIS A 24 -3.51 -6.82 -8.71
C HIS A 24 -4.92 -7.29 -9.04
N MET A 25 -5.59 -7.98 -8.14
CA MET A 25 -6.98 -8.38 -8.34
C MET A 25 -7.92 -7.17 -8.48
N LEU A 26 -7.69 -6.15 -7.65
CA LEU A 26 -8.46 -4.90 -7.75
C LEU A 26 -8.20 -4.20 -9.07
N GLU A 27 -6.95 -4.11 -9.50
CA GLU A 27 -6.59 -3.52 -10.78
C GLU A 27 -7.23 -4.28 -11.94
N ASP A 28 -7.15 -5.61 -11.92
CA ASP A 28 -7.76 -6.44 -12.96
C ASP A 28 -9.27 -6.23 -13.03
N PHE A 29 -9.94 -6.15 -11.90
CA PHE A 29 -11.37 -5.87 -11.84
C PHE A 29 -11.71 -4.53 -12.47
N LEU A 30 -10.99 -3.49 -12.09
CA LEU A 30 -11.20 -2.14 -12.62
C LEU A 30 -10.92 -2.09 -14.13
N THR A 31 -9.88 -2.78 -14.57
CA THR A 31 -9.51 -2.83 -15.98
C THR A 31 -10.56 -3.56 -16.82
N GLN A 32 -11.10 -4.67 -16.31
CA GLN A 32 -12.14 -5.43 -17.02
C GLN A 32 -13.41 -4.62 -17.21
N GLU A 33 -13.76 -3.80 -16.24
CA GLU A 33 -14.91 -2.90 -16.34
C GLU A 33 -14.64 -1.70 -17.26
N GLY A 34 -13.42 -1.58 -17.79
CA GLY A 34 -13.05 -0.46 -18.65
C GLY A 34 -12.93 0.86 -17.90
N VAL A 35 -12.73 0.79 -16.60
CA VAL A 35 -12.69 1.98 -15.75
C VAL A 35 -11.40 2.74 -15.97
N ARG A 36 -11.50 3.97 -16.45
CA ARG A 36 -10.37 4.91 -16.57
C ARG A 36 -10.56 6.12 -15.66
N SER A 37 -11.81 6.46 -15.41
CA SER A 37 -12.17 7.56 -14.53
C SER A 37 -12.93 6.98 -13.33
N ILE A 38 -12.47 7.30 -12.14
CA ILE A 38 -13.05 6.78 -10.90
C ILE A 38 -13.82 7.89 -10.20
N GLU A 39 -15.10 7.67 -9.98
CA GLU A 39 -15.92 8.54 -9.14
C GLU A 39 -15.95 7.96 -7.73
N LEU A 40 -15.28 8.63 -6.80
CA LEU A 40 -15.13 8.12 -5.45
C LEU A 40 -16.45 7.94 -4.73
N ASP A 41 -17.37 8.92 -4.88
CA ASP A 41 -18.66 8.86 -4.22
C ASP A 41 -19.51 7.70 -4.73
N ARG A 42 -19.49 7.45 -6.02
CA ARG A 42 -20.27 6.37 -6.63
C ARG A 42 -19.78 5.00 -6.17
N ASN A 43 -18.48 4.86 -5.96
CA ASN A 43 -17.85 3.60 -5.59
C ASN A 43 -17.54 3.49 -4.10
N LYS A 44 -18.10 4.37 -3.30
CA LYS A 44 -17.80 4.46 -1.88
C LYS A 44 -18.02 3.14 -1.14
N LYS A 45 -19.16 2.50 -1.35
CA LYS A 45 -19.48 1.24 -0.67
C LYS A 45 -18.53 0.12 -1.05
N PHE A 46 -18.17 0.05 -2.33
CA PHE A 46 -17.23 -0.94 -2.82
C PHE A 46 -15.86 -0.77 -2.17
N PHE A 47 -15.34 0.45 -2.15
CA PHE A 47 -14.03 0.72 -1.56
C PHE A 47 -14.03 0.53 -0.05
N GLU A 48 -15.10 0.91 0.65
CA GLU A 48 -15.22 0.68 2.08
C GLU A 48 -15.18 -0.82 2.41
N ALA A 49 -15.91 -1.64 1.65
CA ALA A 49 -15.92 -3.09 1.84
C ALA A 49 -14.54 -3.69 1.57
N TRP A 50 -13.89 -3.24 0.50
CA TRP A 50 -12.56 -3.73 0.13
C TRP A 50 -11.54 -3.39 1.21
N GLN A 51 -11.57 -2.16 1.71
CA GLN A 51 -10.66 -1.71 2.77
C GLN A 51 -10.91 -2.44 4.08
N LYS A 52 -12.15 -2.69 4.43
CA LYS A 52 -12.51 -3.42 5.63
C LYS A 52 -11.99 -4.86 5.56
N GLU A 53 -12.16 -5.52 4.44
CA GLU A 53 -11.69 -6.89 4.24
C GLU A 53 -10.17 -6.98 4.29
N SER A 54 -9.47 -6.04 3.66
CA SER A 54 -8.01 -6.02 3.64
C SER A 54 -7.39 -5.42 4.90
N GLU A 55 -8.22 -4.80 5.77
CA GLU A 55 -7.78 -4.10 6.98
C GLU A 55 -6.70 -3.05 6.67
N SER A 56 -6.89 -2.32 5.59
CA SER A 56 -5.92 -1.33 5.11
C SER A 56 -6.64 -0.15 4.50
N THR A 57 -5.90 0.91 4.27
CA THR A 57 -6.40 2.10 3.58
C THR A 57 -5.93 2.08 2.14
N LEU A 58 -6.88 2.11 1.21
CA LEU A 58 -6.57 2.16 -0.22
C LEU A 58 -6.25 3.59 -0.63
N ILE A 59 -5.16 3.77 -1.36
CA ILE A 59 -4.79 5.07 -1.91
C ILE A 59 -4.44 4.96 -3.38
N PHE A 60 -4.59 6.07 -4.08
CA PHE A 60 -4.12 6.21 -5.46
C PHE A 60 -2.96 7.21 -5.46
N LEU A 61 -1.90 6.88 -6.15
CA LEU A 61 -0.63 7.62 -6.11
C LEU A 61 -0.31 8.26 -7.45
N GLN A 62 0.22 9.47 -7.38
CA GLN A 62 0.81 10.15 -8.53
C GLN A 62 2.33 9.95 -8.53
N GLU A 63 2.96 10.23 -9.66
CA GLU A 63 4.41 10.05 -9.83
C GLU A 63 5.25 10.90 -8.87
N ASN A 64 4.69 11.99 -8.37
CA ASN A 64 5.40 12.91 -7.47
C ASN A 64 5.19 12.60 -5.98
N GLY A 65 4.50 11.51 -5.65
CA GLY A 65 4.21 11.14 -4.27
C GLY A 65 2.92 11.71 -3.71
N LYS A 66 2.21 12.54 -4.45
CA LYS A 66 0.87 12.98 -4.05
C LYS A 66 -0.09 11.82 -4.16
N ALA A 67 -1.03 11.75 -3.23
CA ALA A 67 -1.99 10.64 -3.17
C ALA A 67 -3.37 11.12 -2.76
N ILE A 68 -4.36 10.27 -2.99
CA ILE A 68 -5.73 10.50 -2.57
C ILE A 68 -6.30 9.22 -2.01
N THR A 69 -7.03 9.32 -0.91
CA THR A 69 -7.76 8.20 -0.33
C THR A 69 -9.11 8.04 -1.01
N THR A 70 -9.80 6.95 -0.69
CA THR A 70 -11.11 6.67 -1.31
C THR A 70 -12.22 7.61 -0.81
N ASP A 71 -12.00 8.33 0.28
CA ASP A 71 -12.94 9.35 0.75
C ASP A 71 -12.63 10.75 0.21
N GLY A 72 -11.63 10.87 -0.66
CA GLY A 72 -11.25 12.13 -1.27
C GLY A 72 -10.21 12.93 -0.51
N THR A 73 -9.72 12.43 0.61
CA THR A 73 -8.68 13.11 1.38
C THR A 73 -7.36 13.08 0.64
N LYS A 74 -6.77 14.24 0.43
CA LYS A 74 -5.47 14.35 -0.22
C LYS A 74 -4.37 14.27 0.81
N LEU A 75 -3.29 13.58 0.45
CA LEU A 75 -2.11 13.43 1.30
C LEU A 75 -0.87 13.38 0.44
N ARG A 76 0.27 13.46 1.09
CA ARG A 76 1.55 13.27 0.43
C ARG A 76 2.25 12.09 1.08
N VAL A 77 2.75 11.17 0.25
CA VAL A 77 3.54 10.05 0.71
C VAL A 77 5.00 10.41 0.54
N ASP A 78 5.71 10.51 1.65
CA ASP A 78 7.13 10.83 1.64
C ASP A 78 7.90 9.51 1.58
N MET A 79 8.50 9.25 0.42
CA MET A 79 9.24 8.03 0.17
C MET A 79 10.51 8.34 -0.62
N PRO A 80 11.53 7.47 -0.56
CA PRO A 80 12.74 7.68 -1.33
C PRO A 80 12.46 7.77 -2.83
N SER A 81 13.25 8.57 -3.53
CA SER A 81 13.14 8.73 -4.99
C SER A 81 13.22 7.40 -5.72
N LYS A 82 13.97 6.46 -5.19
CA LYS A 82 14.10 5.12 -5.76
C LYS A 82 12.75 4.41 -5.82
N CYS A 83 11.91 4.56 -4.79
CA CYS A 83 10.58 3.93 -4.76
C CYS A 83 9.68 4.51 -5.85
N LEU A 84 9.70 5.82 -6.03
CA LEU A 84 8.95 6.48 -7.09
C LEU A 84 9.42 6.02 -8.47
N LEU A 85 10.72 5.89 -8.63
CA LEU A 85 11.31 5.41 -9.87
C LEU A 85 10.95 3.94 -10.14
N ASP A 86 10.96 3.09 -9.11
CA ASP A 86 10.59 1.69 -9.25
C ASP A 86 9.14 1.55 -9.73
N LEU A 87 8.21 2.29 -9.15
CA LEU A 87 6.82 2.30 -9.61
C LEU A 87 6.70 2.77 -11.05
N ARG A 88 7.43 3.81 -11.41
CA ARG A 88 7.44 4.35 -12.78
C ARG A 88 7.95 3.32 -13.78
N ASN A 89 8.91 2.48 -13.36
CA ASN A 89 9.50 1.45 -14.21
C ASN A 89 8.72 0.13 -14.19
N GLY A 90 7.56 0.09 -13.55
CA GLY A 90 6.70 -1.09 -13.53
C GLY A 90 6.95 -2.06 -12.39
N TYR A 91 7.70 -1.66 -11.38
CA TYR A 91 7.99 -2.52 -10.23
C TYR A 91 7.07 -2.22 -9.06
N ASN A 92 6.70 -3.28 -8.34
CA ASN A 92 5.96 -3.16 -7.09
C ASN A 92 6.89 -2.67 -5.99
N ILE A 93 6.33 -1.95 -5.00
CA ILE A 93 7.10 -1.54 -3.83
C ILE A 93 6.40 -1.94 -2.54
N GLY A 94 7.20 -2.17 -1.50
CA GLY A 94 6.73 -2.33 -0.13
C GLY A 94 7.74 -1.63 0.76
N LYS A 95 7.32 -0.56 1.45
CA LYS A 95 8.26 0.29 2.18
C LYS A 95 7.56 1.00 3.34
N LEU A 96 8.31 1.19 4.43
CA LEU A 96 7.89 2.11 5.48
C LEU A 96 8.00 3.53 4.94
N VAL A 97 6.93 4.28 5.09
CA VAL A 97 6.84 5.65 4.56
C VAL A 97 6.28 6.59 5.61
N SER A 98 6.49 7.87 5.41
CA SER A 98 5.88 8.91 6.20
C SER A 98 4.76 9.55 5.40
N LEU A 99 3.61 9.72 6.03
CA LEU A 99 2.40 10.26 5.40
C LEU A 99 2.15 11.65 5.95
N ASP A 100 1.92 12.60 5.07
CA ASP A 100 1.61 13.99 5.44
C ASP A 100 0.14 14.28 5.13
N TYR A 101 -0.66 14.35 6.20
CA TYR A 101 -2.09 14.73 6.14
C TYR A 101 -2.24 16.11 6.78
N ASN A 102 -2.47 17.14 5.99
CA ASN A 102 -2.80 18.48 6.54
C ASN A 102 -1.86 18.89 7.68
N GLN A 103 -0.55 18.81 7.45
CA GLN A 103 0.50 19.16 8.41
C GLN A 103 0.68 18.15 9.56
N LYS A 104 -0.07 17.06 9.56
CA LYS A 104 0.16 15.96 10.50
C LYS A 104 0.93 14.86 9.81
N LYS A 105 1.94 14.32 10.49
CA LYS A 105 2.74 13.23 9.97
C LYS A 105 2.39 11.93 10.67
N LYS A 106 2.28 10.88 9.89
CA LYS A 106 1.99 9.54 10.39
C LYS A 106 2.85 8.55 9.62
N ASP A 107 3.41 7.57 10.31
CA ASP A 107 4.17 6.50 9.67
C ASP A 107 3.25 5.35 9.31
N GLY A 108 3.55 4.70 8.20
CA GLY A 108 2.80 3.54 7.75
C GLY A 108 3.62 2.68 6.81
N TYR A 109 3.16 1.48 6.57
CA TYR A 109 3.77 0.59 5.58
C TYR A 109 2.95 0.66 4.30
N LEU A 110 3.59 1.05 3.22
CA LEU A 110 2.96 1.19 1.91
C LEU A 110 3.32 0.00 1.04
N VAL A 111 2.29 -0.67 0.53
CA VAL A 111 2.42 -1.67 -0.54
C VAL A 111 1.76 -1.07 -1.76
N ALA A 112 2.49 -0.92 -2.85
CA ALA A 112 1.95 -0.28 -4.05
C ALA A 112 2.37 -1.01 -5.31
N ILE A 113 1.49 -0.95 -6.31
CA ILE A 113 1.75 -1.50 -7.64
C ILE A 113 1.51 -0.40 -8.68
N PRO A 114 2.27 -0.41 -9.78
CA PRO A 114 1.98 0.51 -10.88
C PRO A 114 0.69 0.11 -11.57
N CYS A 115 0.00 1.08 -12.15
CA CYS A 115 -1.22 0.85 -12.92
C CYS A 115 -1.19 1.69 -14.20
N GLN A 116 -2.18 1.46 -15.06
CA GLN A 116 -2.23 2.14 -16.37
C GLN A 116 -2.67 3.60 -16.30
N GLY A 117 -3.01 4.06 -15.11
CA GLY A 117 -3.48 5.43 -14.92
C GLY A 117 -4.99 5.51 -14.76
N TYR A 118 -5.41 6.10 -13.67
CA TYR A 118 -6.81 6.39 -13.40
C TYR A 118 -6.98 7.88 -13.19
N THR A 119 -8.07 8.43 -13.71
CA THR A 119 -8.40 9.83 -13.49
C THR A 119 -9.39 9.94 -12.33
N ILE A 120 -9.03 10.72 -11.32
CA ILE A 120 -9.88 10.99 -10.15
C ILE A 120 -9.89 12.51 -9.95
N ASN A 121 -11.07 13.10 -9.96
CA ASN A 121 -11.26 14.54 -9.79
C ASN A 121 -10.37 15.37 -10.76
N GLY A 122 -10.22 14.89 -12.00
CA GLY A 122 -9.45 15.57 -13.02
C GLY A 122 -7.95 15.38 -12.98
N GLU A 123 -7.44 14.62 -12.03
CA GLU A 123 -6.02 14.30 -11.91
C GLU A 123 -5.75 12.84 -12.22
N THR A 124 -4.59 12.57 -12.81
CA THR A 124 -4.18 11.20 -13.19
C THR A 124 -3.31 10.59 -12.10
N TYR A 125 -3.63 9.35 -11.73
CA TYR A 125 -2.91 8.56 -10.73
C TYR A 125 -2.36 7.32 -11.41
N THR A 126 -1.08 7.03 -11.22
CA THR A 126 -0.36 5.99 -11.95
C THR A 126 -0.01 4.78 -11.10
N ALA A 127 -0.38 4.77 -9.82
CA ALA A 127 -0.16 3.63 -8.94
C ALA A 127 -1.32 3.49 -7.97
N ILE A 128 -1.54 2.25 -7.54
CA ILE A 128 -2.51 1.92 -6.50
C ILE A 128 -1.73 1.36 -5.33
N GLY A 129 -2.08 1.79 -4.13
CA GLY A 129 -1.40 1.32 -2.93
C GLY A 129 -2.34 1.08 -1.77
N THR A 130 -1.86 0.31 -0.82
CA THR A 130 -2.53 0.12 0.46
C THR A 130 -1.58 0.52 1.58
N LEU A 131 -2.15 1.19 2.57
CA LEU A 131 -1.43 1.64 3.75
C LEU A 131 -1.84 0.79 4.95
N TYR A 132 -0.87 0.24 5.62
CA TYR A 132 -1.05 -0.53 6.85
C TYR A 132 -0.46 0.27 8.00
N ASP A 133 -1.16 0.31 9.12
CA ASP A 133 -0.67 0.98 10.31
C ASP A 133 0.62 0.31 10.79
N TYR A 134 1.60 1.14 11.17
CA TYR A 134 2.86 0.64 11.67
C TYR A 134 2.66 -0.25 12.91
N SER A 135 1.78 0.16 13.81
CA SER A 135 1.47 -0.62 15.01
C SER A 135 0.90 -1.99 14.69
N LYS A 136 0.08 -2.07 13.64
CA LYS A 136 -0.49 -3.35 13.21
C LYS A 136 0.57 -4.26 12.62
N LEU A 137 1.45 -3.73 11.79
CA LEU A 137 2.56 -4.48 11.22
C LEU A 137 3.48 -5.01 12.31
N ASP A 138 3.83 -4.16 13.26
CA ASP A 138 4.67 -4.51 14.39
C ASP A 138 4.03 -5.61 15.24
N SER A 139 2.75 -5.49 15.55
CA SER A 139 2.00 -6.50 16.29
C SER A 139 1.99 -7.85 15.55
N MET A 140 1.79 -7.82 14.24
CA MET A 140 1.78 -9.01 13.42
C MET A 140 3.14 -9.71 13.42
N LEU A 141 4.22 -8.95 13.32
CA LEU A 141 5.57 -9.49 13.31
C LEU A 141 5.99 -9.97 14.71
N SER A 142 5.63 -9.22 15.76
CA SER A 142 6.03 -9.58 17.12
C SER A 142 5.35 -10.84 17.63
N VAL A 143 4.13 -11.13 17.21
CA VAL A 143 3.46 -12.40 17.56
C VAL A 143 4.25 -13.59 17.03
N LYS A 144 4.97 -13.44 15.94
CA LYS A 144 5.70 -14.52 15.30
C LYS A 144 7.17 -14.56 15.67
N SER A 145 7.62 -13.60 16.43
CA SER A 145 8.99 -13.48 16.84
C SER A 145 9.14 -13.96 18.28
N TYR A 146 9.89 -15.03 18.48
CA TYR A 146 10.04 -15.63 19.81
C TYR A 146 10.76 -14.72 20.78
N ASN A 147 11.71 -13.96 20.34
CA ASN A 147 12.56 -13.15 21.20
C ASN A 147 12.45 -11.65 20.92
N GLY A 148 11.53 -11.25 20.08
CA GLY A 148 11.35 -9.86 19.73
C GLY A 148 12.50 -9.26 18.92
N ASN A 149 13.59 -10.02 18.71
CA ASN A 149 14.76 -9.49 18.01
C ASN A 149 14.76 -9.76 16.53
N ALA A 150 14.17 -10.87 16.10
CA ALA A 150 14.23 -11.28 14.70
C ALA A 150 13.42 -10.38 13.78
N TYR A 151 12.34 -9.80 14.26
CA TYR A 151 11.49 -8.95 13.42
C TYR A 151 12.18 -7.65 13.00
N LEU A 152 13.25 -7.24 13.68
CA LEU A 152 13.99 -6.03 13.32
C LEU A 152 14.56 -6.12 11.91
N PHE A 153 14.83 -7.30 11.43
CA PHE A 153 15.31 -7.51 10.07
C PHE A 153 14.22 -7.32 9.02
N MET A 154 12.98 -7.37 9.43
CA MET A 154 11.84 -7.24 8.54
C MET A 154 11.45 -5.79 8.27
N LEU A 155 11.86 -4.89 9.15
CA LEU A 155 11.46 -3.49 9.07
C LEU A 155 12.41 -2.65 8.22
N ASP A 156 13.53 -3.20 7.84
CA ASP A 156 14.45 -2.54 6.93
C ASP A 156 13.95 -2.67 5.47
#